data_3b2cc47893b82337aabe1d082be60264
#
_entry.id   3b2cc47893b82337aabe1d082be60264
#
_cell.length_a   1.000
_cell.length_b   1.000
_cell.length_c   1.000
_cell.angle_alpha   90.00
_cell.angle_beta   90.00
_cell.angle_gamma   90.00
#
_symmetry.space_group_name_H-M   'P 1'
#
loop_
_entity.id
_entity.type
_entity.pdbx_description
1 polymer ?
#
loop_
_entity_poly.entity_id
_entity_poly.type
_entity_poly.pdbx_seq_one_letter_code
_entity_poly.pdbx_strand_id
1 'polypeptide(L)'
;ASDVYKRQVQMFEENQVKDFSLDLSSGALTYKTFKDPEKEQRYTVPNVSLFLDDVKDNVDAYNAKQTNNKNRITYNYKKGASGNWFTSMLPSLIMLIAIVGLGFYAFRRMNNAMMNDTNKTLGFGKIRAKTLVEDEKRKTTFQDVAGCDEEKGELEEIVEFLKNPDSFTALGARIPRGVLLVGPPGTGKTLLARAVAGEAGAPFLSISGSDFVEMYVGVGASRVRDLFDKAKKSMPCIIFIDEIDAVGRQRGAGLGGGHDEREQTLNQLLVEMDGFGSNEGVVVLAATNRVDILDPAILRPGRFDRKVGVGRPDVKGREEILMVHAKDKPLGDDVDLRQIAQTTAGFTGADLENLLNEAAIDAAKEGRPYIMQKDIKKAFIKVGIGAEKKSKVISDKEKKITAYHEAGHAILFHVLPHMDPVYTCLLYTSPSPRDSTSS
;
A
#
# COMPACT_ATOMS: atom_id res chain seq x y z
N ALA A 1 -21.74 66.35 27.99
CA ALA A 1 -21.72 65.64 29.28
C ALA A 1 -21.04 66.51 30.35
N SER A 2 -19.96 67.23 30.07
CA SER A 2 -19.23 68.05 31.05
C SER A 2 -20.08 69.21 31.58
N ASP A 3 -20.84 69.88 30.71
CA ASP A 3 -21.65 71.06 31.08
C ASP A 3 -22.86 70.66 31.93
N VAL A 4 -23.45 69.52 31.71
CA VAL A 4 -24.57 69.02 32.50
C VAL A 4 -24.14 68.69 33.91
N TYR A 5 -22.96 67.99 34.04
CA TYR A 5 -22.39 67.70 35.34
C TYR A 5 -22.08 68.92 36.16
N LYS A 6 -21.42 69.94 35.57
CA LYS A 6 -21.13 71.22 36.21
C LYS A 6 -22.39 71.87 36.69
N ARG A 7 -23.45 71.93 35.91
CA ARG A 7 -24.72 72.45 36.24
C ARG A 7 -25.40 71.73 37.41
N GLN A 8 -25.23 70.41 37.50
CA GLN A 8 -25.76 69.68 38.61
C GLN A 8 -25.00 70.04 39.93
N VAL A 9 -23.66 70.04 39.88
CA VAL A 9 -22.83 70.37 41.04
C VAL A 9 -23.16 71.81 41.50
N GLN A 10 -23.30 72.80 40.58
CA GLN A 10 -23.68 74.16 40.86
C GLN A 10 -25.04 74.25 41.61
N MET A 11 -26.03 73.39 41.28
CA MET A 11 -27.32 73.36 42.02
C MET A 11 -27.16 72.95 43.47
N PHE A 12 -26.17 72.12 43.80
CA PHE A 12 -25.84 71.83 45.17
C PHE A 12 -25.06 72.93 45.86
N GLU A 13 -24.15 73.62 45.16
CA GLU A 13 -23.42 74.79 45.66
C GLU A 13 -24.35 75.94 45.96
N GLU A 14 -25.35 76.15 45.10
CA GLU A 14 -26.37 77.21 45.27
C GLU A 14 -27.49 76.83 46.28
N ASN A 15 -27.38 75.65 46.91
CA ASN A 15 -28.32 75.14 47.91
C ASN A 15 -29.76 74.99 47.41
N GLN A 16 -29.94 74.67 46.13
CA GLN A 16 -31.27 74.51 45.51
C GLN A 16 -31.90 73.14 45.73
N VAL A 17 -31.11 72.18 46.12
CA VAL A 17 -31.54 70.80 46.36
C VAL A 17 -32.03 70.58 47.75
N LYS A 18 -33.24 70.03 47.90
CA LYS A 18 -33.89 69.78 49.20
C LYS A 18 -33.64 68.33 49.69
N ASP A 19 -33.76 67.35 48.76
CA ASP A 19 -33.61 65.94 49.06
C ASP A 19 -32.93 65.23 47.89
N PHE A 20 -31.99 64.32 48.14
CA PHE A 20 -31.39 63.50 47.11
C PHE A 20 -31.10 62.13 47.57
N SER A 21 -31.14 61.18 46.61
CA SER A 21 -30.74 59.79 46.79
C SER A 21 -29.77 59.41 45.66
N LEU A 22 -28.61 58.89 46.04
CA LEU A 22 -27.57 58.46 45.13
C LEU A 22 -27.34 56.96 45.26
N ASP A 23 -27.44 56.23 44.15
CA ASP A 23 -27.04 54.85 44.08
C ASP A 23 -25.53 54.76 43.81
N LEU A 24 -24.76 54.25 44.76
CA LEU A 24 -23.31 54.20 44.68
C LEU A 24 -22.77 53.19 43.64
N SER A 25 -23.61 52.29 43.17
CA SER A 25 -23.19 51.28 42.18
C SER A 25 -23.51 51.71 40.75
N SER A 26 -24.65 52.34 40.50
CA SER A 26 -25.11 52.72 39.18
C SER A 26 -24.88 54.21 38.85
N GLY A 27 -24.54 55.01 39.87
CA GLY A 27 -24.43 56.48 39.75
C GLY A 27 -25.77 57.17 39.52
N ALA A 28 -26.88 56.51 39.74
CA ALA A 28 -28.22 57.10 39.57
C ALA A 28 -28.51 58.07 40.72
N LEU A 29 -28.52 59.32 40.42
CA LEU A 29 -28.89 60.47 41.33
C LEU A 29 -30.35 60.84 41.11
N THR A 30 -31.13 60.74 42.15
CA THR A 30 -32.51 61.25 42.18
C THR A 30 -32.57 62.36 43.18
N TYR A 31 -33.05 63.55 42.76
CA TYR A 31 -33.09 64.73 43.65
C TYR A 31 -34.36 65.54 43.47
N LYS A 32 -34.73 66.29 44.51
CA LYS A 32 -35.86 67.26 44.56
C LYS A 32 -35.34 68.63 44.96
N THR A 33 -35.88 69.67 44.38
CA THR A 33 -35.47 71.09 44.68
C THR A 33 -36.39 71.74 45.68
N PHE A 34 -35.92 72.77 46.33
CA PHE A 34 -36.76 73.59 47.25
C PHE A 34 -37.87 74.34 46.47
N LYS A 35 -37.69 74.59 45.15
CA LYS A 35 -38.70 75.24 44.33
C LYS A 35 -39.85 74.33 43.95
N ASP A 36 -39.54 73.07 43.67
CA ASP A 36 -40.50 72.01 43.27
C ASP A 36 -40.29 70.74 44.07
N PRO A 37 -40.79 70.66 45.33
CA PRO A 37 -40.53 69.53 46.20
C PRO A 37 -41.24 68.22 45.80
N GLU A 38 -42.25 68.28 44.96
CA GLU A 38 -42.99 67.12 44.51
C GLU A 38 -42.43 66.56 43.21
N LYS A 39 -41.62 67.29 42.46
CA LYS A 39 -41.05 66.87 41.18
C LYS A 39 -39.71 66.27 41.40
N GLU A 40 -39.63 64.94 41.16
CA GLU A 40 -38.42 64.19 41.21
C GLU A 40 -37.63 64.29 39.89
N GLN A 41 -36.35 64.72 40.02
CA GLN A 41 -35.44 64.78 38.88
C GLN A 41 -34.42 63.71 38.96
N ARG A 42 -34.05 63.09 37.81
CA ARG A 42 -33.08 61.94 37.73
C ARG A 42 -31.92 62.33 36.85
N TYR A 43 -30.73 62.01 37.31
CA TYR A 43 -29.50 62.21 36.57
C TYR A 43 -28.55 60.98 36.86
N THR A 44 -27.73 60.61 35.91
CA THR A 44 -26.71 59.60 36.12
C THR A 44 -25.35 60.26 36.23
N VAL A 45 -24.77 60.17 37.42
CA VAL A 45 -23.47 60.74 37.76
C VAL A 45 -22.37 59.86 37.10
N PRO A 46 -21.51 60.41 36.25
CA PRO A 46 -20.49 59.67 35.54
C PRO A 46 -19.40 59.10 36.46
N ASN A 47 -19.09 59.82 37.56
CA ASN A 47 -18.13 59.41 38.56
C ASN A 47 -18.68 59.73 39.97
N VAL A 48 -19.08 58.67 40.66
CA VAL A 48 -19.74 58.77 41.97
C VAL A 48 -18.80 59.32 43.03
N SER A 49 -17.54 58.94 43.05
CA SER A 49 -16.56 59.41 44.05
C SER A 49 -16.27 60.88 43.88
N LEU A 50 -16.05 61.36 42.67
CA LEU A 50 -15.83 62.78 42.39
C LEU A 50 -17.06 63.64 42.76
N PHE A 51 -18.26 63.16 42.47
CA PHE A 51 -19.49 63.83 42.81
C PHE A 51 -19.69 63.96 44.32
N LEU A 52 -19.36 62.91 45.06
CA LEU A 52 -19.44 62.94 46.53
C LEU A 52 -18.45 63.93 47.11
N ASP A 53 -17.23 63.99 46.59
CA ASP A 53 -16.21 64.92 47.05
C ASP A 53 -16.66 66.44 46.75
N ASP A 54 -17.21 66.66 45.57
CA ASP A 54 -17.68 68.04 45.16
C ASP A 54 -18.91 68.48 45.95
N VAL A 55 -19.77 67.55 46.37
CA VAL A 55 -21.10 67.93 46.94
C VAL A 55 -21.14 67.77 48.46
N LYS A 56 -20.42 66.85 49.05
CA LYS A 56 -20.50 66.49 50.46
C LYS A 56 -20.20 67.71 51.40
N ASP A 57 -19.08 68.38 51.13
CA ASP A 57 -18.64 69.52 51.98
C ASP A 57 -19.62 70.66 51.94
N ASN A 58 -20.23 70.93 50.76
CA ASN A 58 -21.23 71.95 50.62
C ASN A 58 -22.54 71.65 51.34
N VAL A 59 -22.99 70.35 51.23
CA VAL A 59 -24.21 69.90 51.91
C VAL A 59 -24.02 69.88 53.43
N ASP A 60 -22.86 69.41 53.90
CA ASP A 60 -22.57 69.43 55.37
C ASP A 60 -22.42 70.82 55.94
N ALA A 61 -21.73 71.71 55.21
CA ALA A 61 -21.61 73.16 55.60
C ALA A 61 -22.95 73.87 55.63
N TYR A 62 -23.83 73.60 54.65
CA TYR A 62 -25.18 74.18 54.64
C TYR A 62 -26.01 73.61 55.81
N ASN A 63 -26.05 72.35 56.04
CA ASN A 63 -26.80 71.69 57.09
C ASN A 63 -26.34 72.15 58.49
N ALA A 64 -25.05 72.46 58.68
CA ALA A 64 -24.50 72.95 59.94
C ALA A 64 -25.03 74.40 60.32
N LYS A 65 -25.35 75.14 59.31
CA LYS A 65 -25.89 76.54 59.49
C LYS A 65 -27.40 76.60 59.72
N GLN A 66 -28.12 75.49 59.49
CA GLN A 66 -29.59 75.44 59.62
C GLN A 66 -30.00 74.93 61.00
N THR A 67 -30.66 75.88 61.75
CA THR A 67 -31.19 75.52 63.11
C THR A 67 -32.54 74.80 63.02
N ASN A 68 -33.22 74.84 61.89
CA ASN A 68 -34.54 74.27 61.68
C ASN A 68 -34.42 72.97 60.79
N ASN A 69 -34.88 71.84 61.29
CA ASN A 69 -34.79 70.60 60.53
C ASN A 69 -35.55 70.57 59.20
N LYS A 70 -36.53 71.39 58.97
CA LYS A 70 -37.31 71.49 57.74
C LYS A 70 -36.52 72.10 56.57
N ASN A 71 -35.43 72.80 56.84
CA ASN A 71 -34.61 73.49 55.82
C ASN A 71 -33.28 72.79 55.57
N ARG A 72 -33.06 71.58 56.17
CA ARG A 72 -31.85 70.77 55.93
C ARG A 72 -31.99 69.94 54.68
N ILE A 73 -30.88 69.78 53.98
CA ILE A 73 -30.78 68.88 52.86
C ILE A 73 -30.72 67.45 53.40
N THR A 74 -31.73 66.64 53.01
CA THR A 74 -31.77 65.24 53.36
C THR A 74 -31.17 64.43 52.23
N TYR A 75 -30.37 63.41 52.62
CA TYR A 75 -29.74 62.54 51.60
C TYR A 75 -29.73 61.08 52.04
N ASN A 76 -29.76 60.14 51.00
CA ASN A 76 -29.67 58.73 51.21
C ASN A 76 -28.75 58.13 50.18
N TYR A 77 -27.76 57.36 50.63
CA TYR A 77 -26.89 56.58 49.78
C TYR A 77 -27.40 55.13 49.72
N LYS A 78 -27.88 54.72 48.54
CA LYS A 78 -28.28 53.34 48.30
C LYS A 78 -27.05 52.51 47.94
N LYS A 79 -26.79 51.44 48.67
CA LYS A 79 -25.84 50.41 48.25
C LYS A 79 -26.54 49.60 47.15
N GLY A 80 -26.00 49.63 45.93
CA GLY A 80 -26.50 48.78 44.84
C GLY A 80 -26.56 47.33 45.31
N ALA A 81 -27.56 46.57 44.89
CA ALA A 81 -27.63 45.13 45.14
C ALA A 81 -26.35 44.52 44.61
N SER A 82 -25.58 43.86 45.49
CA SER A 82 -24.41 43.09 45.10
C SER A 82 -24.90 42.04 44.09
N GLY A 83 -24.54 42.21 42.78
CA GLY A 83 -24.91 41.28 41.72
C GLY A 83 -24.50 39.90 42.19
N ASN A 84 -25.40 38.92 42.15
CA ASN A 84 -25.14 37.55 42.50
C ASN A 84 -23.83 37.15 41.83
N TRP A 85 -22.79 36.87 42.62
CA TRP A 85 -21.48 36.39 42.13
C TRP A 85 -21.62 35.23 41.15
N PHE A 86 -22.70 34.48 41.25
CA PHE A 86 -23.10 33.39 40.37
C PHE A 86 -23.36 33.87 38.95
N THR A 87 -24.02 34.99 38.74
CA THR A 87 -24.33 35.52 37.40
C THR A 87 -23.11 36.11 36.69
N SER A 88 -22.14 36.62 37.47
CA SER A 88 -20.88 37.08 36.88
C SER A 88 -19.91 35.96 36.55
N MET A 89 -19.99 34.79 37.23
CA MET A 89 -19.19 33.60 36.97
C MET A 89 -19.78 32.69 35.88
N LEU A 90 -21.08 32.82 35.56
CA LEU A 90 -21.75 31.94 34.61
C LEU A 90 -21.12 31.97 33.19
N PRO A 91 -20.76 33.11 32.62
CA PRO A 91 -20.12 33.17 31.29
C PRO A 91 -18.73 32.47 31.28
N SER A 92 -17.95 32.65 32.34
CA SER A 92 -16.62 32.03 32.45
C SER A 92 -16.70 30.53 32.63
N LEU A 93 -17.71 30.04 33.34
CA LEU A 93 -17.96 28.61 33.52
C LEU A 93 -18.41 27.92 32.23
N ILE A 94 -19.27 28.59 31.46
CA ILE A 94 -19.71 28.13 30.13
C ILE A 94 -18.51 28.08 29.18
N MET A 95 -17.64 29.08 29.19
CA MET A 95 -16.43 29.12 28.37
C MET A 95 -15.45 28.00 28.74
N LEU A 96 -15.29 27.74 30.05
CA LEU A 96 -14.44 26.65 30.53
C LEU A 96 -14.97 25.28 30.09
N ILE A 97 -16.27 25.05 30.20
CA ILE A 97 -16.92 23.80 29.76
C ILE A 97 -16.78 23.65 28.24
N ALA A 98 -16.92 24.74 27.48
CA ALA A 98 -16.73 24.73 26.03
C ALA A 98 -15.28 24.40 25.65
N ILE A 99 -14.28 24.99 26.35
CA ILE A 99 -12.86 24.70 26.11
C ILE A 99 -12.52 23.23 26.45
N VAL A 100 -13.01 22.74 27.60
CA VAL A 100 -12.81 21.35 28.02
C VAL A 100 -13.52 20.38 27.07
N GLY A 101 -14.75 20.70 26.64
CA GLY A 101 -15.50 19.92 25.65
C GLY A 101 -14.83 19.89 24.27
N LEU A 102 -14.35 21.06 23.81
CA LEU A 102 -13.61 21.16 22.55
C LEU A 102 -12.25 20.45 22.64
N GLY A 103 -11.56 20.59 23.77
CA GLY A 103 -10.31 19.88 24.05
C GLY A 103 -10.51 18.37 24.10
N PHE A 104 -11.56 17.89 24.74
CA PHE A 104 -11.91 16.47 24.77
C PHE A 104 -12.33 15.94 23.40
N TYR A 105 -13.08 16.73 22.63
CA TYR A 105 -13.44 16.39 21.25
C TYR A 105 -12.20 16.35 20.34
N ALA A 106 -11.33 17.35 20.43
CA ALA A 106 -10.07 17.38 19.69
C ALA A 106 -9.14 16.24 20.09
N PHE A 107 -9.04 15.94 21.40
CA PHE A 107 -8.27 14.81 21.92
C PHE A 107 -8.82 13.46 21.44
N ARG A 108 -10.14 13.30 21.43
CA ARG A 108 -10.80 12.09 20.91
C ARG A 108 -10.60 11.94 19.40
N ARG A 109 -10.66 13.04 18.66
CA ARG A 109 -10.41 13.07 17.22
C ARG A 109 -8.93 12.80 16.90
N MET A 110 -8.02 13.36 17.68
CA MET A 110 -6.58 13.17 17.56
C MET A 110 -6.17 11.76 17.99
N ASN A 111 -6.77 11.19 19.04
CA ASN A 111 -6.56 9.81 19.46
C ASN A 111 -7.09 8.81 18.41
N ASN A 112 -8.24 9.07 17.80
CA ASN A 112 -8.77 8.25 16.72
C ASN A 112 -7.92 8.41 15.43
N ALA A 113 -7.36 9.57 15.15
CA ALA A 113 -6.42 9.78 14.06
C ALA A 113 -5.05 9.13 14.37
N MET A 114 -4.54 9.29 15.58
CA MET A 114 -3.30 8.63 16.03
C MET A 114 -3.44 7.11 16.13
N MET A 115 -4.57 6.56 16.59
CA MET A 115 -4.80 5.11 16.57
C MET A 115 -4.91 4.56 15.14
N ASN A 116 -5.47 5.32 14.19
CA ASN A 116 -5.45 4.93 12.78
C ASN A 116 -4.05 5.08 12.13
N ASP A 117 -3.28 6.09 12.50
CA ASP A 117 -1.91 6.27 11.97
C ASP A 117 -0.88 5.39 12.70
N THR A 118 -1.02 5.14 14.01
CA THR A 118 -0.19 4.14 14.73
C THR A 118 -0.49 2.71 14.26
N ASN A 119 -1.74 2.38 13.92
CA ASN A 119 -2.04 1.12 13.24
C ASN A 119 -1.51 1.06 11.80
N LYS A 120 -1.34 2.18 11.10
CA LYS A 120 -0.66 2.25 9.81
C LYS A 120 0.86 2.21 9.98
N THR A 121 1.44 2.91 10.94
CA THR A 121 2.89 2.93 11.20
C THR A 121 3.38 1.64 11.88
N LEU A 122 2.61 1.04 12.78
CA LEU A 122 2.89 -0.31 13.30
C LEU A 122 2.53 -1.41 12.30
N GLY A 123 1.82 -1.09 11.22
CA GLY A 123 1.50 -2.00 10.12
C GLY A 123 2.55 -2.09 9.03
N PHE A 124 3.66 -1.35 9.09
CA PHE A 124 4.76 -1.44 8.12
C PHE A 124 5.44 -2.82 8.09
N GLY A 125 5.33 -3.62 9.16
CA GLY A 125 5.81 -4.99 9.21
C GLY A 125 4.76 -6.05 8.82
N LYS A 126 3.47 -5.72 8.75
CA LYS A 126 2.44 -6.72 8.45
C LYS A 126 2.37 -7.01 6.95
N ILE A 127 2.70 -8.23 6.60
CA ILE A 127 2.58 -8.76 5.23
C ILE A 127 1.12 -8.65 4.77
N ARG A 128 0.92 -7.99 3.63
CA ARG A 128 -0.19 -8.28 2.72
C ARG A 128 0.19 -9.50 1.85
N ALA A 129 0.52 -10.64 2.45
CA ALA A 129 0.57 -11.87 1.70
C ALA A 129 -0.80 -12.03 1.03
N LYS A 130 -0.83 -12.07 -0.29
CA LYS A 130 -2.06 -12.40 -1.03
C LYS A 130 -2.42 -13.84 -0.65
N THR A 131 -3.33 -13.96 0.28
CA THR A 131 -3.94 -15.26 0.55
C THR A 131 -4.90 -15.50 -0.61
N LEU A 132 -4.54 -16.32 -1.56
CA LEU A 132 -5.42 -16.75 -2.66
C LEU A 132 -6.44 -17.78 -2.15
N VAL A 133 -7.03 -17.54 -0.96
CA VAL A 133 -8.08 -18.42 -0.40
C VAL A 133 -9.47 -18.03 -0.89
N GLU A 134 -9.64 -16.83 -1.49
CA GLU A 134 -10.98 -16.25 -1.66
C GLU A 134 -11.56 -16.22 -3.09
N ASP A 135 -10.85 -16.69 -4.11
CA ASP A 135 -11.49 -16.87 -5.40
C ASP A 135 -11.87 -18.34 -5.63
N GLU A 136 -12.96 -18.77 -5.01
CA GLU A 136 -13.59 -20.09 -5.23
C GLU A 136 -13.99 -20.36 -6.69
N LYS A 137 -13.83 -19.40 -7.59
CA LYS A 137 -14.36 -19.50 -8.96
C LYS A 137 -13.47 -20.28 -9.93
N ARG A 138 -12.17 -20.46 -9.68
CA ARG A 138 -11.30 -21.32 -10.52
C ARG A 138 -10.05 -21.73 -9.76
N LYS A 139 -10.05 -22.89 -9.13
CA LYS A 139 -8.83 -23.50 -8.61
C LYS A 139 -7.96 -23.95 -9.80
N THR A 140 -6.72 -23.47 -9.87
CA THR A 140 -5.73 -23.96 -10.84
C THR A 140 -5.31 -25.37 -10.43
N THR A 141 -5.40 -26.33 -11.34
CA THR A 141 -5.03 -27.74 -11.12
C THR A 141 -3.95 -28.17 -12.10
N PHE A 142 -3.45 -29.40 -11.98
CA PHE A 142 -2.48 -29.97 -12.94
C PHE A 142 -3.02 -30.06 -14.38
N GLN A 143 -4.34 -30.01 -14.57
CA GLN A 143 -4.95 -29.95 -15.90
C GLN A 143 -4.76 -28.59 -16.60
N ASP A 144 -4.52 -27.52 -15.82
CA ASP A 144 -4.25 -26.18 -16.35
C ASP A 144 -2.76 -25.97 -16.67
N VAL A 145 -1.90 -26.92 -16.30
CA VAL A 145 -0.45 -26.91 -16.57
C VAL A 145 -0.17 -27.91 -17.69
N ALA A 146 0.43 -27.45 -18.76
CA ALA A 146 0.79 -28.29 -19.91
C ALA A 146 2.31 -28.40 -20.05
N GLY A 147 2.79 -29.51 -20.61
CA GLY A 147 4.18 -29.70 -20.98
C GLY A 147 5.19 -29.78 -19.84
N CYS A 148 4.75 -30.26 -18.67
CA CYS A 148 5.55 -30.44 -17.46
C CYS A 148 5.18 -31.76 -16.77
N ASP A 149 5.06 -32.87 -17.51
CA ASP A 149 4.53 -34.12 -16.99
C ASP A 149 5.47 -34.78 -15.95
N GLU A 150 6.78 -34.68 -16.15
CA GLU A 150 7.79 -35.21 -15.23
C GLU A 150 7.81 -34.38 -13.94
N GLU A 151 7.79 -33.04 -14.03
CA GLU A 151 7.76 -32.16 -12.87
C GLU A 151 6.45 -32.29 -12.07
N LYS A 152 5.31 -32.53 -12.74
CA LYS A 152 4.05 -32.87 -12.06
C LYS A 152 4.18 -34.18 -11.27
N GLY A 153 4.74 -35.23 -11.87
CA GLY A 153 4.97 -36.52 -11.18
C GLY A 153 5.82 -36.36 -9.93
N GLU A 154 6.89 -35.55 -9.99
CA GLU A 154 7.72 -35.27 -8.81
C GLU A 154 6.96 -34.51 -7.71
N LEU A 155 5.97 -33.66 -8.07
CA LEU A 155 5.19 -32.86 -7.14
C LEU A 155 3.91 -33.57 -6.65
N GLU A 156 3.46 -34.64 -7.31
CA GLU A 156 2.31 -35.46 -6.88
C GLU A 156 2.51 -36.05 -5.49
N GLU A 157 3.74 -36.46 -5.15
CA GLU A 157 4.05 -36.92 -3.79
C GLU A 157 3.74 -35.89 -2.71
N ILE A 158 3.94 -34.61 -3.01
CA ILE A 158 3.63 -33.50 -2.08
C ILE A 158 2.12 -33.34 -1.97
N VAL A 159 1.39 -33.44 -3.09
CA VAL A 159 -0.06 -33.41 -3.11
C VAL A 159 -0.66 -34.53 -2.29
N GLU A 160 -0.16 -35.74 -2.48
CA GLU A 160 -0.59 -36.95 -1.72
C GLU A 160 -0.36 -36.76 -0.23
N PHE A 161 0.82 -36.27 0.14
CA PHE A 161 1.11 -35.99 1.55
C PHE A 161 0.14 -34.97 2.16
N LEU A 162 -0.08 -33.82 1.49
CA LEU A 162 -0.98 -32.81 2.00
C LEU A 162 -2.43 -33.31 2.13
N LYS A 163 -2.83 -34.30 1.28
CA LYS A 163 -4.14 -34.95 1.35
C LYS A 163 -4.21 -36.01 2.47
N ASN A 164 -3.18 -36.81 2.62
CA ASN A 164 -3.14 -37.99 3.52
C ASN A 164 -1.83 -38.09 4.32
N PRO A 165 -1.53 -37.17 5.26
CA PRO A 165 -0.27 -37.16 5.99
C PRO A 165 -0.03 -38.40 6.85
N ASP A 166 -1.10 -39.01 7.36
CA ASP A 166 -1.03 -40.17 8.27
C ASP A 166 -0.45 -41.43 7.62
N SER A 167 -0.67 -41.67 6.33
CA SER A 167 -0.15 -42.78 5.58
C SER A 167 1.38 -42.78 5.48
N PHE A 168 1.97 -41.59 5.36
CA PHE A 168 3.42 -41.42 5.30
C PHE A 168 4.08 -41.49 6.67
N THR A 169 3.44 -40.87 7.68
CA THR A 169 3.93 -40.90 9.07
C THR A 169 3.91 -42.30 9.67
N ALA A 170 2.92 -43.13 9.36
CA ALA A 170 2.83 -44.52 9.83
C ALA A 170 4.01 -45.39 9.37
N LEU A 171 4.61 -45.09 8.21
CA LEU A 171 5.78 -45.77 7.66
C LEU A 171 7.11 -45.10 8.10
N GLY A 172 7.07 -44.03 8.89
CA GLY A 172 8.26 -43.28 9.31
C GLY A 172 8.88 -42.42 8.19
N ALA A 173 8.17 -42.22 7.09
CA ALA A 173 8.64 -41.37 5.98
C ALA A 173 8.73 -39.91 6.41
N ARG A 174 9.80 -39.28 5.99
CA ARG A 174 9.98 -37.79 6.18
C ARG A 174 9.74 -37.12 4.85
N ILE A 175 8.84 -36.15 4.88
CA ILE A 175 8.50 -35.38 3.69
C ILE A 175 9.44 -34.18 3.57
N PRO A 176 9.79 -33.78 2.34
CA PRO A 176 10.59 -32.60 2.12
C PRO A 176 9.85 -31.37 2.66
N ARG A 177 10.49 -30.61 3.55
CA ARG A 177 9.94 -29.36 4.10
C ARG A 177 9.88 -28.27 3.05
N GLY A 178 10.81 -28.30 2.11
CA GLY A 178 10.90 -27.33 1.05
C GLY A 178 11.28 -27.94 -0.29
N VAL A 179 10.68 -27.41 -1.35
CA VAL A 179 11.00 -27.74 -2.74
C VAL A 179 11.36 -26.48 -3.48
N LEU A 180 12.48 -26.53 -4.20
CA LEU A 180 12.98 -25.44 -5.00
C LEU A 180 12.69 -25.69 -6.48
N LEU A 181 11.84 -24.87 -7.10
CA LEU A 181 11.57 -24.87 -8.53
C LEU A 181 12.64 -24.01 -9.24
N VAL A 182 13.42 -24.63 -10.10
CA VAL A 182 14.55 -24.00 -10.78
C VAL A 182 14.33 -24.02 -12.29
N GLY A 183 14.54 -22.89 -12.96
CA GLY A 183 14.48 -22.87 -14.43
C GLY A 183 14.42 -21.46 -15.01
N PRO A 184 14.49 -21.33 -16.35
CA PRO A 184 14.41 -20.06 -17.02
C PRO A 184 13.13 -19.27 -16.68
N PRO A 185 13.11 -17.94 -16.84
CA PRO A 185 11.88 -17.17 -16.69
C PRO A 185 10.83 -17.60 -17.71
N GLY A 186 9.55 -17.51 -17.34
CA GLY A 186 8.44 -17.83 -18.23
C GLY A 186 8.13 -19.33 -18.42
N THR A 187 8.81 -20.24 -17.72
CA THR A 187 8.56 -21.69 -17.82
C THR A 187 7.38 -22.20 -16.97
N GLY A 188 6.68 -21.33 -16.24
CA GLY A 188 5.46 -21.71 -15.52
C GLY A 188 5.68 -22.14 -14.06
N LYS A 189 6.84 -21.87 -13.44
CA LYS A 189 7.13 -22.23 -12.03
C LYS A 189 6.05 -21.80 -11.04
N THR A 190 5.61 -20.55 -11.13
CA THR A 190 4.55 -19.99 -10.28
C THR A 190 3.19 -20.64 -10.55
N LEU A 191 2.89 -20.96 -11.81
CA LEU A 191 1.67 -21.66 -12.21
C LEU A 191 1.67 -23.09 -11.66
N LEU A 192 2.79 -23.80 -11.76
CA LEU A 192 2.98 -25.16 -11.24
C LEU A 192 2.81 -25.20 -9.71
N ALA A 193 3.39 -24.23 -8.98
CA ALA A 193 3.21 -24.12 -7.53
C ALA A 193 1.74 -23.91 -7.13
N ARG A 194 0.99 -23.10 -7.89
CA ARG A 194 -0.46 -22.91 -7.69
C ARG A 194 -1.23 -24.19 -7.98
N ALA A 195 -0.85 -24.90 -9.02
CA ALA A 195 -1.50 -26.17 -9.39
C ALA A 195 -1.34 -27.22 -8.29
N VAL A 196 -0.16 -27.31 -7.66
CA VAL A 196 0.08 -28.19 -6.49
C VAL A 196 -0.90 -27.87 -5.36
N ALA A 197 -1.06 -26.57 -5.04
CA ALA A 197 -1.97 -26.14 -3.98
C ALA A 197 -3.45 -26.42 -4.32
N GLY A 198 -3.85 -26.15 -5.56
CA GLY A 198 -5.20 -26.41 -6.04
C GLY A 198 -5.52 -27.90 -6.07
N GLU A 199 -4.59 -28.74 -6.49
CA GLU A 199 -4.72 -30.19 -6.52
C GLU A 199 -4.78 -30.79 -5.11
N ALA A 200 -3.96 -30.27 -4.18
CA ALA A 200 -4.01 -30.65 -2.77
C ALA A 200 -5.23 -30.09 -2.02
N GLY A 201 -5.93 -29.11 -2.58
CA GLY A 201 -6.99 -28.38 -1.87
C GLY A 201 -6.48 -27.57 -0.66
N ALA A 202 -5.19 -27.28 -0.62
CA ALA A 202 -4.53 -26.58 0.48
C ALA A 202 -4.49 -25.05 0.27
N PRO A 203 -4.56 -24.25 1.35
CA PRO A 203 -4.34 -22.81 1.28
C PRO A 203 -2.97 -22.45 0.70
N PHE A 204 -2.93 -21.46 -0.19
CA PHE A 204 -1.73 -21.00 -0.87
C PHE A 204 -1.35 -19.60 -0.42
N LEU A 205 -0.22 -19.49 0.30
CA LEU A 205 0.32 -18.23 0.79
C LEU A 205 1.48 -17.79 -0.11
N SER A 206 1.24 -16.86 -1.02
CA SER A 206 2.25 -16.42 -1.99
C SER A 206 2.85 -15.06 -1.61
N ILE A 207 4.18 -14.98 -1.75
CA ILE A 207 4.97 -13.77 -1.56
C ILE A 207 6.12 -13.73 -2.56
N SER A 208 6.58 -12.54 -2.96
CA SER A 208 7.83 -12.38 -3.69
C SER A 208 9.01 -12.23 -2.72
N GLY A 209 10.15 -12.82 -3.06
CA GLY A 209 11.40 -12.61 -2.31
C GLY A 209 11.79 -11.13 -2.22
N SER A 210 11.44 -10.34 -3.23
CA SER A 210 11.64 -8.89 -3.23
C SER A 210 10.84 -8.17 -2.16
N ASP A 211 9.68 -8.71 -1.74
CA ASP A 211 8.83 -8.12 -0.70
C ASP A 211 9.47 -8.19 0.70
N PHE A 212 10.49 -9.03 0.87
CA PHE A 212 11.27 -9.12 2.10
C PHE A 212 12.42 -8.12 2.16
N VAL A 213 12.81 -7.55 1.03
CA VAL A 213 13.93 -6.61 0.94
C VAL A 213 13.41 -5.18 1.10
N GLU A 214 13.64 -4.59 2.27
CA GLU A 214 13.24 -3.22 2.59
C GLU A 214 14.47 -2.38 3.00
N MET A 215 14.31 -1.06 3.02
CA MET A 215 15.39 -0.16 3.45
C MET A 215 15.60 -0.12 4.97
N TYR A 216 14.66 -0.66 5.75
CA TYR A 216 14.70 -0.61 7.21
C TYR A 216 15.10 -1.95 7.81
N VAL A 217 16.15 -1.94 8.62
CA VAL A 217 16.70 -3.14 9.29
C VAL A 217 15.64 -3.84 10.16
N GLY A 218 15.49 -5.14 9.96
CA GLY A 218 14.60 -6.00 10.74
C GLY A 218 13.15 -6.11 10.22
N VAL A 219 12.73 -5.31 9.24
CA VAL A 219 11.37 -5.40 8.66
C VAL A 219 11.22 -6.71 7.88
N GLY A 220 12.21 -7.07 7.07
CA GLY A 220 12.21 -8.32 6.32
C GLY A 220 12.09 -9.55 7.23
N ALA A 221 12.89 -9.62 8.29
CA ALA A 221 12.82 -10.70 9.26
C ALA A 221 11.46 -10.77 10.01
N SER A 222 10.84 -9.63 10.30
CA SER A 222 9.49 -9.58 10.88
C SER A 222 8.45 -10.13 9.89
N ARG A 223 8.55 -9.78 8.62
CA ARG A 223 7.65 -10.31 7.56
C ARG A 223 7.77 -11.81 7.41
N VAL A 224 8.98 -12.36 7.46
CA VAL A 224 9.19 -13.81 7.45
C VAL A 224 8.43 -14.46 8.60
N ARG A 225 8.61 -13.98 9.84
CA ARG A 225 7.88 -14.51 11.00
C ARG A 225 6.37 -14.44 10.84
N ASP A 226 5.84 -13.30 10.40
CA ASP A 226 4.40 -13.12 10.18
C ASP A 226 3.84 -14.09 9.12
N LEU A 227 4.60 -14.38 8.05
CA LEU A 227 4.21 -15.34 7.02
C LEU A 227 4.11 -16.75 7.60
N PHE A 228 5.14 -17.18 8.33
CA PHE A 228 5.19 -18.51 8.92
C PHE A 228 4.17 -18.69 10.05
N ASP A 229 3.90 -17.65 10.85
CA ASP A 229 2.83 -17.65 11.85
C ASP A 229 1.43 -17.77 11.22
N LYS A 230 1.21 -17.15 10.06
CA LYS A 230 -0.02 -17.35 9.28
C LYS A 230 -0.14 -18.78 8.76
N ALA A 231 0.95 -19.33 8.23
CA ALA A 231 0.98 -20.70 7.75
C ALA A 231 0.65 -21.70 8.86
N LYS A 232 1.23 -21.54 10.04
CA LYS A 232 0.92 -22.36 11.24
C LYS A 232 -0.56 -22.34 11.63
N LYS A 233 -1.24 -21.22 11.38
CA LYS A 233 -2.68 -21.07 11.67
C LYS A 233 -3.59 -21.66 10.58
N SER A 234 -3.04 -21.93 9.41
CA SER A 234 -3.79 -22.38 8.22
C SER A 234 -3.41 -23.78 7.75
N MET A 235 -2.82 -24.58 8.63
CA MET A 235 -2.39 -25.96 8.30
C MET A 235 -3.58 -26.88 7.95
N PRO A 236 -3.43 -27.78 6.95
CA PRO A 236 -2.30 -27.91 6.03
C PRO A 236 -2.25 -26.80 4.99
N CYS A 237 -1.07 -26.28 4.65
CA CYS A 237 -0.94 -25.16 3.70
C CYS A 237 0.39 -25.19 2.94
N ILE A 238 0.44 -24.45 1.83
CA ILE A 238 1.63 -24.21 1.03
C ILE A 238 2.05 -22.76 1.16
N ILE A 239 3.32 -22.54 1.52
CA ILE A 239 4.00 -21.23 1.39
C ILE A 239 4.71 -21.23 0.04
N PHE A 240 4.49 -20.21 -0.78
CA PHE A 240 5.22 -20.02 -2.02
C PHE A 240 6.02 -18.73 -2.01
N ILE A 241 7.33 -18.83 -2.22
CA ILE A 241 8.27 -17.72 -2.29
C ILE A 241 8.78 -17.61 -3.72
N ASP A 242 8.28 -16.65 -4.49
CA ASP A 242 8.80 -16.40 -5.83
C ASP A 242 10.07 -15.56 -5.77
N GLU A 243 10.97 -15.71 -6.73
CA GLU A 243 12.24 -14.96 -6.80
C GLU A 243 13.05 -15.04 -5.48
N ILE A 244 13.20 -16.24 -4.92
CA ILE A 244 13.90 -16.40 -3.64
C ILE A 244 15.35 -15.90 -3.66
N ASP A 245 15.94 -15.79 -4.84
CA ASP A 245 17.29 -15.25 -5.06
C ASP A 245 17.40 -13.75 -4.69
N ALA A 246 16.28 -13.03 -4.57
CA ALA A 246 16.30 -11.66 -4.04
C ALA A 246 16.79 -11.61 -2.58
N VAL A 247 16.47 -12.64 -1.78
CA VAL A 247 16.84 -12.75 -0.36
C VAL A 247 17.98 -13.75 -0.16
N GLY A 248 17.95 -14.85 -0.92
CA GLY A 248 18.81 -16.00 -0.75
C GLY A 248 20.15 -15.93 -1.45
N ARG A 249 20.60 -14.78 -1.90
CA ARG A 249 21.85 -14.62 -2.62
C ARG A 249 23.06 -14.87 -1.72
N GLN A 250 24.10 -15.53 -2.28
CA GLN A 250 25.40 -15.78 -1.65
C GLN A 250 26.06 -14.48 -1.13
N ARG A 251 26.71 -14.58 0.02
CA ARG A 251 27.46 -13.49 0.65
C ARG A 251 28.56 -13.02 -0.28
N GLY A 252 28.47 -11.78 -0.75
CA GLY A 252 29.52 -11.12 -1.53
C GLY A 252 30.38 -10.24 -0.62
N ALA A 253 31.67 -10.14 -0.90
CA ALA A 253 32.59 -9.22 -0.24
C ALA A 253 32.31 -7.76 -0.68
N GLY A 254 31.13 -7.21 -0.38
CA GLY A 254 30.70 -5.86 -0.71
C GLY A 254 30.49 -5.02 0.53
N LEU A 255 31.22 -3.90 0.63
CA LEU A 255 31.07 -2.86 1.65
C LEU A 255 29.79 -2.05 1.38
N GLY A 256 28.67 -2.38 2.04
CA GLY A 256 27.45 -1.55 1.95
C GLY A 256 26.30 -2.04 2.85
N GLY A 257 25.67 -1.15 3.60
CA GLY A 257 24.66 -1.41 4.64
C GLY A 257 23.35 -2.09 4.21
N GLY A 258 23.14 -2.35 2.91
CA GLY A 258 21.99 -3.14 2.42
C GLY A 258 22.22 -4.66 2.44
N HIS A 259 23.41 -5.12 2.81
CA HIS A 259 23.74 -6.54 2.91
C HIS A 259 23.28 -7.14 4.24
N ASP A 260 23.38 -6.38 5.34
CA ASP A 260 23.07 -6.85 6.68
C ASP A 260 21.57 -7.21 6.84
N GLU A 261 20.68 -6.45 6.20
CA GLU A 261 19.24 -6.71 6.25
C GLU A 261 18.85 -7.99 5.50
N ARG A 262 19.40 -8.18 4.30
CA ARG A 262 19.14 -9.40 3.51
C ARG A 262 19.64 -10.63 4.24
N GLU A 263 20.81 -10.54 4.84
CA GLU A 263 21.41 -11.65 5.62
C GLU A 263 20.55 -11.96 6.86
N GLN A 264 20.08 -10.93 7.58
CA GLN A 264 19.19 -11.09 8.72
C GLN A 264 17.87 -11.73 8.30
N THR A 265 17.32 -11.34 7.17
CA THR A 265 16.08 -11.88 6.61
C THR A 265 16.27 -13.34 6.17
N LEU A 266 17.36 -13.65 5.47
CA LEU A 266 17.71 -15.01 5.10
C LEU A 266 17.87 -15.90 6.33
N ASN A 267 18.63 -15.45 7.32
CA ASN A 267 18.82 -16.20 8.57
C ASN A 267 17.49 -16.46 9.27
N GLN A 268 16.58 -15.48 9.30
CA GLN A 268 15.25 -15.68 9.86
C GLN A 268 14.45 -16.72 9.07
N LEU A 269 14.51 -16.69 7.72
CA LEU A 269 13.84 -17.67 6.88
C LEU A 269 14.34 -19.09 7.19
N LEU A 270 15.66 -19.24 7.32
CA LEU A 270 16.27 -20.55 7.64
C LEU A 270 15.86 -21.03 9.04
N VAL A 271 15.79 -20.11 10.03
CA VAL A 271 15.33 -20.43 11.40
C VAL A 271 13.88 -20.89 11.40
N GLU A 272 13.01 -20.18 10.67
CA GLU A 272 11.60 -20.59 10.59
C GLU A 272 11.43 -21.95 9.90
N MET A 273 12.18 -22.20 8.82
CA MET A 273 12.16 -23.52 8.15
C MET A 273 12.69 -24.63 9.05
N ASP A 274 13.78 -24.38 9.80
CA ASP A 274 14.33 -25.36 10.73
C ASP A 274 13.39 -25.61 11.93
N GLY A 275 12.58 -24.60 12.30
CA GLY A 275 11.61 -24.63 13.41
C GLY A 275 10.36 -25.46 13.17
N PHE A 276 10.07 -25.88 11.93
CA PHE A 276 8.96 -26.78 11.64
C PHE A 276 9.29 -28.23 12.01
N GLY A 277 8.36 -28.90 12.67
CA GLY A 277 8.39 -30.36 12.81
C GLY A 277 8.23 -31.03 11.44
N SER A 278 8.78 -32.23 11.28
CA SER A 278 8.77 -32.96 10.00
C SER A 278 7.35 -33.32 9.49
N ASN A 279 6.29 -33.08 10.27
CA ASN A 279 4.94 -33.54 9.97
C ASN A 279 3.87 -32.46 10.26
N GLU A 280 4.25 -31.19 10.31
CA GLU A 280 3.31 -30.09 10.65
C GLU A 280 2.38 -29.67 9.51
N GLY A 281 2.41 -30.35 8.34
CA GLY A 281 1.49 -30.06 7.23
C GLY A 281 1.75 -28.73 6.50
N VAL A 282 2.92 -28.13 6.70
CA VAL A 282 3.35 -26.94 5.95
C VAL A 282 4.46 -27.33 4.99
N VAL A 283 4.27 -27.03 3.70
CA VAL A 283 5.29 -27.23 2.66
C VAL A 283 5.68 -25.87 2.09
N VAL A 284 6.99 -25.61 2.00
CA VAL A 284 7.52 -24.38 1.41
C VAL A 284 7.97 -24.66 -0.01
N LEU A 285 7.30 -24.06 -0.99
CA LEU A 285 7.76 -24.03 -2.37
C LEU A 285 8.49 -22.73 -2.63
N ALA A 286 9.65 -22.76 -3.28
CA ALA A 286 10.32 -21.55 -3.73
C ALA A 286 10.66 -21.64 -5.21
N ALA A 287 10.69 -20.51 -5.90
CA ALA A 287 11.09 -20.44 -7.30
C ALA A 287 12.28 -19.50 -7.49
N THR A 288 13.19 -19.89 -8.39
CA THR A 288 14.31 -19.06 -8.81
C THR A 288 14.65 -19.29 -10.28
N ASN A 289 15.11 -18.24 -10.92
CA ASN A 289 15.70 -18.33 -12.26
C ASN A 289 17.22 -18.56 -12.21
N ARG A 290 17.84 -18.39 -11.02
CA ARG A 290 19.27 -18.35 -10.84
C ARG A 290 19.72 -19.14 -9.61
N VAL A 291 19.81 -20.46 -9.77
CA VAL A 291 20.28 -21.34 -8.68
C VAL A 291 21.76 -21.13 -8.34
N ASP A 292 22.54 -20.66 -9.32
CA ASP A 292 23.99 -20.42 -9.23
C ASP A 292 24.37 -19.37 -8.17
N ILE A 293 23.47 -18.43 -7.87
CA ILE A 293 23.73 -17.34 -6.91
C ILE A 293 23.18 -17.59 -5.51
N LEU A 294 22.44 -18.69 -5.30
CA LEU A 294 21.85 -19.00 -4.00
C LEU A 294 22.90 -19.41 -2.96
N ASP A 295 22.68 -18.97 -1.72
CA ASP A 295 23.48 -19.39 -0.58
C ASP A 295 23.32 -20.92 -0.36
N PRO A 296 24.42 -21.70 -0.28
CA PRO A 296 24.38 -23.12 -0.04
C PRO A 296 23.62 -23.52 1.24
N ALA A 297 23.49 -22.62 2.21
CA ALA A 297 22.73 -22.85 3.43
C ALA A 297 21.24 -23.12 3.17
N ILE A 298 20.67 -22.55 2.10
CA ILE A 298 19.28 -22.79 1.68
C ILE A 298 19.06 -24.23 1.24
N LEU A 299 20.07 -24.81 0.59
CA LEU A 299 20.01 -26.12 -0.05
C LEU A 299 20.41 -27.26 0.89
N ARG A 300 20.60 -27.00 2.18
CA ARG A 300 20.91 -28.03 3.17
C ARG A 300 19.69 -28.90 3.48
N PRO A 301 19.91 -30.21 3.76
CA PRO A 301 18.84 -31.10 4.21
C PRO A 301 18.04 -30.52 5.38
N GLY A 302 16.71 -30.65 5.35
CA GLY A 302 15.79 -30.05 6.31
C GLY A 302 15.26 -28.68 5.92
N ARG A 303 15.70 -28.15 4.77
CA ARG A 303 15.26 -26.85 4.20
C ARG A 303 14.69 -27.08 2.82
N PHE A 304 15.40 -26.67 1.75
CA PHE A 304 15.00 -27.02 0.38
C PHE A 304 15.67 -28.32 -0.04
N ASP A 305 15.11 -29.42 0.44
CA ASP A 305 15.67 -30.78 0.26
C ASP A 305 15.56 -31.26 -1.16
N ARG A 306 14.54 -30.81 -1.89
CA ARG A 306 14.25 -31.26 -3.25
C ARG A 306 14.39 -30.10 -4.22
N LYS A 307 14.97 -30.36 -5.38
CA LYS A 307 15.05 -29.43 -6.49
C LYS A 307 14.31 -30.02 -7.67
N VAL A 308 13.34 -29.27 -8.22
CA VAL A 308 12.60 -29.63 -9.42
C VAL A 308 13.01 -28.67 -10.53
N GLY A 309 13.55 -29.21 -11.61
CA GLY A 309 14.02 -28.42 -12.74
C GLY A 309 12.90 -28.18 -13.74
N VAL A 310 12.33 -26.98 -13.78
CA VAL A 310 11.29 -26.61 -14.76
C VAL A 310 11.97 -26.02 -16.00
N GLY A 311 12.24 -26.91 -16.97
CA GLY A 311 12.95 -26.59 -18.20
C GLY A 311 12.10 -25.86 -19.24
N ARG A 312 12.72 -25.61 -20.41
CA ARG A 312 11.95 -25.19 -21.59
C ARG A 312 11.22 -26.41 -22.16
N PRO A 313 9.95 -26.24 -22.58
CA PRO A 313 9.15 -27.35 -23.08
C PRO A 313 9.73 -27.90 -24.38
N ASP A 314 9.62 -29.19 -24.57
CA ASP A 314 9.88 -29.91 -25.83
C ASP A 314 8.80 -29.62 -26.87
N VAL A 315 8.86 -30.23 -28.05
CA VAL A 315 7.87 -29.98 -29.13
C VAL A 315 6.45 -30.36 -28.68
N LYS A 316 6.31 -31.51 -27.98
CA LYS A 316 5.01 -31.98 -27.49
C LYS A 316 4.46 -31.02 -26.40
N GLY A 317 5.30 -30.65 -25.45
CA GLY A 317 4.92 -29.71 -24.40
C GLY A 317 4.53 -28.34 -24.95
N ARG A 318 5.21 -27.83 -26.00
CA ARG A 318 4.83 -26.58 -26.66
C ARG A 318 3.46 -26.67 -27.35
N GLU A 319 3.19 -27.81 -28.03
CA GLU A 319 1.87 -28.06 -28.64
C GLU A 319 0.77 -28.06 -27.58
N GLU A 320 0.96 -28.74 -26.45
CA GLU A 320 0.01 -28.79 -25.35
C GLU A 320 -0.19 -27.38 -24.71
N ILE A 321 0.89 -26.63 -24.51
CA ILE A 321 0.81 -25.25 -24.01
C ILE A 321 0.02 -24.34 -24.97
N LEU A 322 0.30 -24.46 -26.27
CA LEU A 322 -0.44 -23.72 -27.29
C LEU A 322 -1.93 -24.08 -27.27
N MET A 323 -2.29 -25.36 -27.11
CA MET A 323 -3.69 -25.78 -26.98
C MET A 323 -4.38 -25.15 -25.77
N VAL A 324 -3.69 -25.08 -24.63
CA VAL A 324 -4.25 -24.43 -23.41
C VAL A 324 -4.52 -22.96 -23.66
N HIS A 325 -3.57 -22.22 -24.25
CA HIS A 325 -3.73 -20.80 -24.53
C HIS A 325 -4.63 -20.48 -25.71
N ALA A 326 -4.94 -21.47 -26.55
CA ALA A 326 -5.85 -21.36 -27.68
C ALA A 326 -7.33 -21.51 -27.29
N LYS A 327 -7.65 -22.11 -26.12
CA LYS A 327 -9.04 -22.42 -25.70
C LYS A 327 -9.98 -21.23 -25.77
N ASP A 328 -9.51 -20.03 -25.43
CA ASP A 328 -10.32 -18.82 -25.37
C ASP A 328 -10.09 -17.89 -26.60
N LYS A 329 -9.43 -18.40 -27.65
CA LYS A 329 -9.10 -17.63 -28.84
C LYS A 329 -9.74 -18.26 -30.08
N PRO A 330 -10.46 -17.50 -30.92
CA PRO A 330 -11.00 -18.01 -32.18
C PRO A 330 -9.86 -18.20 -33.18
N LEU A 331 -9.47 -19.44 -33.44
CA LEU A 331 -8.50 -19.82 -34.45
C LEU A 331 -9.20 -20.12 -35.77
N GLY A 332 -8.59 -19.76 -36.90
CA GLY A 332 -9.01 -20.15 -38.23
C GLY A 332 -8.68 -21.62 -38.53
N ASP A 333 -9.37 -22.20 -39.52
CA ASP A 333 -9.17 -23.61 -39.94
C ASP A 333 -7.79 -23.85 -40.54
N ASP A 334 -7.06 -22.81 -40.90
CA ASP A 334 -5.70 -22.85 -41.45
C ASP A 334 -4.61 -22.95 -40.39
N VAL A 335 -4.95 -22.87 -39.09
CA VAL A 335 -3.99 -22.85 -38.01
C VAL A 335 -3.61 -24.26 -37.57
N ASP A 336 -2.33 -24.60 -37.74
CA ASP A 336 -1.74 -25.84 -37.29
C ASP A 336 -0.83 -25.60 -36.06
N LEU A 337 -1.34 -25.90 -34.85
CA LEU A 337 -0.61 -25.72 -33.57
C LEU A 337 0.64 -26.59 -33.48
N ARG A 338 0.64 -27.79 -34.11
CA ARG A 338 1.79 -28.69 -34.13
C ARG A 338 2.93 -28.10 -34.97
N GLN A 339 2.62 -27.53 -36.15
CA GLN A 339 3.59 -26.83 -36.99
C GLN A 339 4.18 -25.63 -36.22
N ILE A 340 3.33 -24.89 -35.50
CA ILE A 340 3.79 -23.76 -34.68
C ILE A 340 4.71 -24.25 -33.56
N ALA A 341 4.38 -25.34 -32.87
CA ALA A 341 5.22 -25.93 -31.84
C ALA A 341 6.59 -26.37 -32.37
N GLN A 342 6.66 -26.90 -33.59
CA GLN A 342 7.93 -27.27 -34.27
C GLN A 342 8.78 -26.03 -34.54
N THR A 343 8.17 -24.94 -35.01
CA THR A 343 8.89 -23.72 -35.39
C THR A 343 9.31 -22.83 -34.22
N THR A 344 8.70 -23.01 -33.04
CA THR A 344 8.96 -22.22 -31.83
C THR A 344 10.01 -22.85 -30.92
N ALA A 345 11.04 -23.49 -31.48
CA ALA A 345 12.11 -24.07 -30.69
C ALA A 345 12.72 -23.04 -29.71
N GLY A 346 12.86 -23.43 -28.44
CA GLY A 346 13.41 -22.57 -27.38
C GLY A 346 12.44 -21.58 -26.74
N PHE A 347 11.19 -21.49 -27.20
CA PHE A 347 10.16 -20.67 -26.56
C PHE A 347 9.72 -21.29 -25.23
N THR A 348 9.48 -20.41 -24.27
CA THR A 348 8.87 -20.75 -22.99
C THR A 348 7.34 -20.70 -23.07
N GLY A 349 6.65 -21.16 -22.02
CA GLY A 349 5.18 -21.02 -21.94
C GLY A 349 4.70 -19.58 -22.08
N ALA A 350 5.39 -18.66 -21.45
CA ALA A 350 5.06 -17.21 -21.55
C ALA A 350 5.30 -16.65 -22.97
N ASP A 351 6.33 -17.12 -23.67
CA ASP A 351 6.58 -16.71 -25.05
C ASP A 351 5.47 -17.23 -25.99
N LEU A 352 4.99 -18.45 -25.77
CA LEU A 352 3.89 -19.05 -26.56
C LEU A 352 2.54 -18.35 -26.28
N GLU A 353 2.26 -18.00 -25.03
CA GLU A 353 1.11 -17.19 -24.67
C GLU A 353 1.15 -15.84 -25.38
N ASN A 354 2.30 -15.16 -25.30
CA ASN A 354 2.51 -13.85 -25.94
C ASN A 354 2.41 -13.95 -27.48
N LEU A 355 2.90 -15.05 -28.08
CA LEU A 355 2.78 -15.31 -29.50
C LEU A 355 1.33 -15.32 -29.98
N LEU A 356 0.47 -16.06 -29.29
CA LEU A 356 -0.96 -16.14 -29.61
C LEU A 356 -1.69 -14.83 -29.31
N ASN A 357 -1.27 -14.11 -28.27
CA ASN A 357 -1.82 -12.79 -27.95
C ASN A 357 -1.48 -11.75 -29.02
N GLU A 358 -0.22 -11.69 -29.47
CA GLU A 358 0.20 -10.78 -30.55
C GLU A 358 -0.48 -11.10 -31.87
N ALA A 359 -0.68 -12.39 -32.18
CA ALA A 359 -1.43 -12.83 -33.36
C ALA A 359 -2.91 -12.39 -33.27
N ALA A 360 -3.52 -12.47 -32.09
CA ALA A 360 -4.89 -11.98 -31.85
C ALA A 360 -4.99 -10.46 -32.05
N ILE A 361 -4.01 -9.70 -31.54
CA ILE A 361 -3.94 -8.25 -31.71
C ILE A 361 -3.82 -7.87 -33.21
N ASP A 362 -3.00 -8.61 -33.96
CA ASP A 362 -2.82 -8.34 -35.40
C ASP A 362 -4.09 -8.68 -36.19
N ALA A 363 -4.78 -9.79 -35.87
CA ALA A 363 -6.08 -10.15 -36.46
C ALA A 363 -7.15 -9.07 -36.16
N ALA A 364 -7.20 -8.58 -34.95
CA ALA A 364 -8.14 -7.52 -34.52
C ALA A 364 -7.87 -6.18 -35.26
N LYS A 365 -6.59 -5.81 -35.49
CA LYS A 365 -6.22 -4.62 -36.27
C LYS A 365 -6.67 -4.70 -37.71
N GLU A 366 -6.72 -5.91 -38.26
CA GLU A 366 -7.22 -6.15 -39.62
C GLU A 366 -8.76 -6.33 -39.66
N GLY A 367 -9.45 -6.15 -38.52
CA GLY A 367 -10.91 -6.24 -38.42
C GLY A 367 -11.44 -7.67 -38.61
N ARG A 368 -10.64 -8.71 -38.37
CA ARG A 368 -11.02 -10.10 -38.52
C ARG A 368 -11.47 -10.71 -37.17
N PRO A 369 -12.51 -11.57 -37.16
CA PRO A 369 -13.00 -12.20 -35.94
C PRO A 369 -12.22 -13.47 -35.55
N TYR A 370 -11.22 -13.90 -36.30
CA TYR A 370 -10.40 -15.09 -36.02
C TYR A 370 -8.94 -14.89 -36.43
N ILE A 371 -8.06 -15.65 -35.76
CA ILE A 371 -6.61 -15.63 -35.96
C ILE A 371 -6.25 -16.62 -37.07
N MET A 372 -5.48 -16.20 -38.03
CA MET A 372 -4.99 -17.02 -39.16
C MET A 372 -3.52 -17.42 -38.91
N GLN A 373 -3.08 -18.47 -39.62
CA GLN A 373 -1.68 -18.92 -39.60
C GLN A 373 -0.69 -17.78 -39.97
N LYS A 374 -1.06 -16.88 -40.91
CA LYS A 374 -0.23 -15.73 -41.29
C LYS A 374 0.02 -14.77 -40.11
N ASP A 375 -0.97 -14.59 -39.21
CA ASP A 375 -0.83 -13.69 -38.05
C ASP A 375 0.14 -14.26 -37.03
N ILE A 376 0.08 -15.58 -36.84
CA ILE A 376 1.00 -16.28 -35.92
C ILE A 376 2.43 -16.24 -36.50
N LYS A 377 2.60 -16.39 -37.81
CA LYS A 377 3.92 -16.26 -38.45
C LYS A 377 4.50 -14.85 -38.30
N LYS A 378 3.67 -13.83 -38.44
CA LYS A 378 4.07 -12.43 -38.23
C LYS A 378 4.39 -12.15 -36.75
N ALA A 379 3.56 -12.66 -35.82
CA ALA A 379 3.78 -12.54 -34.40
C ALA A 379 5.07 -13.28 -33.96
N PHE A 380 5.38 -14.44 -34.55
CA PHE A 380 6.62 -15.17 -34.28
C PHE A 380 7.86 -14.31 -34.56
N ILE A 381 7.90 -13.61 -35.68
CA ILE A 381 9.01 -12.72 -36.02
C ILE A 381 9.10 -11.59 -34.98
N LYS A 382 7.97 -11.03 -34.57
CA LYS A 382 7.90 -9.94 -33.59
C LYS A 382 8.35 -10.36 -32.19
N VAL A 383 7.93 -11.54 -31.73
CA VAL A 383 8.25 -12.05 -30.38
C VAL A 383 9.66 -12.63 -30.32
N GLY A 384 10.08 -13.41 -31.34
CA GLY A 384 11.37 -14.08 -31.36
C GLY A 384 12.55 -13.19 -31.72
N ILE A 385 12.35 -12.24 -32.62
CA ILE A 385 13.43 -11.41 -33.18
C ILE A 385 13.30 -9.93 -32.81
N GLY A 386 12.08 -9.50 -32.49
CA GLY A 386 11.75 -8.12 -32.19
C GLY A 386 10.99 -7.42 -33.32
N ALA A 387 10.42 -6.27 -32.99
CA ALA A 387 9.62 -5.48 -33.93
C ALA A 387 10.49 -4.95 -35.10
N GLU A 388 9.98 -5.10 -36.30
CA GLU A 388 10.61 -4.58 -37.52
C GLU A 388 10.84 -3.07 -37.44
N LYS A 389 12.09 -2.64 -37.53
CA LYS A 389 12.47 -1.21 -37.60
C LYS A 389 12.26 -0.66 -39.02
N LYS A 390 11.04 -0.28 -39.34
CA LYS A 390 10.70 0.29 -40.68
C LYS A 390 11.40 1.61 -40.99
N SER A 391 12.01 2.26 -40.01
CA SER A 391 12.71 3.55 -40.17
C SER A 391 14.17 3.43 -40.56
N LYS A 392 14.76 2.22 -40.61
CA LYS A 392 16.17 2.03 -40.95
C LYS A 392 16.32 1.95 -42.46
N VAL A 393 16.94 2.97 -43.07
CA VAL A 393 17.32 2.96 -44.49
C VAL A 393 18.58 2.13 -44.64
N ILE A 394 18.47 0.95 -45.25
CA ILE A 394 19.57 0.02 -45.53
C ILE A 394 20.00 0.24 -46.97
N SER A 395 21.27 0.42 -47.22
CA SER A 395 21.79 0.56 -48.57
C SER A 395 21.66 -0.74 -49.39
N ASP A 396 21.49 -0.64 -50.70
CA ASP A 396 21.35 -1.84 -51.57
C ASP A 396 22.58 -2.73 -51.53
N LYS A 397 23.76 -2.17 -51.24
CA LYS A 397 25.00 -2.93 -51.02
C LYS A 397 24.93 -3.79 -49.77
N GLU A 398 24.47 -3.22 -48.66
CA GLU A 398 24.30 -3.96 -47.41
C GLU A 398 23.24 -5.05 -47.54
N LYS A 399 22.10 -4.77 -48.20
CA LYS A 399 21.07 -5.77 -48.49
C LYS A 399 21.63 -6.97 -49.26
N LYS A 400 22.45 -6.74 -50.26
CA LYS A 400 23.09 -7.81 -51.04
C LYS A 400 24.05 -8.64 -50.16
N ILE A 401 24.89 -8.00 -49.38
CA ILE A 401 25.84 -8.71 -48.50
C ILE A 401 25.09 -9.60 -47.50
N THR A 402 24.07 -9.04 -46.83
CA THR A 402 23.24 -9.78 -45.89
C THR A 402 22.50 -10.93 -46.57
N ALA A 403 21.94 -10.69 -47.78
CA ALA A 403 21.24 -11.73 -48.51
C ALA A 403 22.14 -12.90 -48.92
N TYR A 404 23.39 -12.65 -49.33
CA TYR A 404 24.35 -13.71 -49.60
C TYR A 404 24.77 -14.47 -48.34
N HIS A 405 24.93 -13.78 -47.21
CA HIS A 405 25.27 -14.38 -45.95
C HIS A 405 24.15 -15.34 -45.48
N GLU A 406 22.91 -14.84 -45.41
CA GLU A 406 21.74 -15.65 -45.07
C GLU A 406 21.46 -16.81 -46.03
N ALA A 407 21.67 -16.59 -47.32
CA ALA A 407 21.58 -17.66 -48.31
C ALA A 407 22.62 -18.76 -48.07
N GLY A 408 23.84 -18.39 -47.67
CA GLY A 408 24.87 -19.35 -47.26
C GLY A 408 24.45 -20.23 -46.09
N HIS A 409 23.88 -19.63 -45.05
CA HIS A 409 23.31 -20.39 -43.93
C HIS A 409 22.16 -21.30 -44.41
N ALA A 410 21.21 -20.79 -45.18
CA ALA A 410 20.07 -21.56 -45.66
C ALA A 410 20.50 -22.78 -46.50
N ILE A 411 21.53 -22.65 -47.35
CA ILE A 411 22.09 -23.76 -48.11
C ILE A 411 22.69 -24.81 -47.17
N LEU A 412 23.47 -24.43 -46.16
CA LEU A 412 24.06 -25.35 -45.21
C LEU A 412 23.00 -26.13 -44.45
N PHE A 413 21.94 -25.45 -43.96
CA PHE A 413 20.82 -26.10 -43.29
C PHE A 413 20.08 -27.09 -44.20
N HIS A 414 20.03 -26.82 -45.50
CA HIS A 414 19.37 -27.71 -46.48
C HIS A 414 20.22 -28.92 -46.85
N VAL A 415 21.54 -28.75 -46.89
CA VAL A 415 22.47 -29.79 -47.40
C VAL A 415 22.95 -30.75 -46.28
N LEU A 416 23.09 -30.24 -45.05
CA LEU A 416 23.58 -31.06 -43.95
C LEU A 416 22.47 -31.97 -43.41
N PRO A 417 22.80 -33.28 -43.16
CA PRO A 417 21.83 -34.19 -42.55
C PRO A 417 21.55 -33.79 -41.10
N HIS A 418 20.33 -34.07 -40.65
CA HIS A 418 19.84 -33.82 -39.28
C HIS A 418 19.75 -32.34 -38.88
N MET A 419 19.69 -31.39 -39.83
CA MET A 419 19.40 -29.99 -39.53
C MET A 419 17.92 -29.71 -39.67
N ASP A 420 17.44 -28.81 -38.85
CA ASP A 420 16.06 -28.33 -38.90
C ASP A 420 15.80 -27.56 -40.24
N PRO A 421 14.60 -27.66 -40.81
CA PRO A 421 14.29 -26.97 -42.07
C PRO A 421 14.31 -25.45 -41.88
N VAL A 422 14.84 -24.74 -42.87
CA VAL A 422 14.84 -23.28 -42.87
C VAL A 422 13.41 -22.77 -42.91
N TYR A 423 12.97 -22.08 -41.92
CA TYR A 423 11.61 -21.56 -41.81
C TYR A 423 11.44 -20.19 -42.49
N THR A 424 12.41 -19.28 -42.32
CA THR A 424 12.42 -17.95 -42.91
C THR A 424 13.82 -17.37 -42.93
N CYS A 425 14.12 -16.55 -43.92
CA CYS A 425 15.33 -15.75 -43.99
C CYS A 425 14.95 -14.27 -43.82
N LEU A 426 15.57 -13.62 -42.84
CA LEU A 426 15.31 -12.20 -42.54
C LEU A 426 16.51 -11.36 -42.95
N LEU A 427 16.28 -10.40 -43.81
CA LEU A 427 17.30 -9.44 -44.23
C LEU A 427 17.43 -8.30 -43.20
N TYR A 428 17.76 -8.66 -41.95
CA TYR A 428 18.07 -7.69 -40.90
C TYR A 428 19.57 -7.54 -40.75
N THR A 429 20.04 -6.30 -40.70
CA THR A 429 21.37 -6.00 -40.21
C THR A 429 21.30 -5.91 -38.67
N SER A 430 21.25 -7.05 -38.02
CA SER A 430 21.72 -7.15 -36.65
C SER A 430 23.23 -7.41 -36.71
N PRO A 431 24.09 -6.61 -36.08
CA PRO A 431 25.50 -6.98 -35.99
C PRO A 431 25.57 -8.33 -35.28
N SER A 432 26.07 -9.34 -35.98
CA SER A 432 26.45 -10.59 -35.35
C SER A 432 27.45 -10.27 -34.24
N PRO A 433 27.39 -10.92 -33.06
CA PRO A 433 28.41 -10.75 -32.02
C PRO A 433 29.84 -10.97 -32.49
N ARG A 434 30.03 -11.58 -33.67
CA ARG A 434 31.36 -11.79 -34.31
C ARG A 434 31.84 -10.63 -35.18
N ASP A 435 30.94 -9.71 -35.57
CA ASP A 435 31.33 -8.57 -36.42
C ASP A 435 31.91 -7.39 -35.62
N SER A 436 31.86 -7.43 -34.31
CA SER A 436 32.43 -6.41 -33.43
C SER A 436 33.92 -6.57 -33.10
N THR A 437 34.58 -7.60 -33.67
CA THR A 437 36.01 -7.88 -33.38
C THR A 437 36.95 -7.61 -34.57
N SER A 438 36.43 -7.01 -35.66
CA SER A 438 37.26 -6.62 -36.81
C SER A 438 37.17 -5.11 -37.06
N SER A 439 37.76 -4.33 -36.17
CA SER A 439 38.22 -2.95 -36.42
C SER A 439 39.41 -2.66 -35.56
#